data_0761181158a91715f941f2563e8acad7
#
_entry.id   0761181158a91715f941f2563e8acad7
#
_cell.length_a   1.000
_cell.length_b   1.000
_cell.length_c   1.000
_cell.angle_alpha   90.00
_cell.angle_beta   90.00
_cell.angle_gamma   90.00
#
_symmetry.space_group_name_H-M   'P 1'
#
loop_
_entity.id
_entity.type
_entity.pdbx_description
1 polymer ?
#
loop_
_entity_poly.entity_id
_entity_poly.type
_entity_poly.pdbx_seq_one_letter_code
_entity_poly.pdbx_strand_id
1 'polypeptide(L)'
;MRRSILILIFLVSALPAGAKDFYIAAKQAGTGSGTGCSTAKPYTWFNTANSWGTGSAQIGPGTTVHLCGTFTGTAGQQLLLVGGSGTSSSPITIKFETNAVLTAPYWSSQGAMAEVGRSYIVIDGGTNGLIKNTANGTGRGYAQDSRAIYAPSCTGCVIKNLTIADLYVRTSISDLAVRQTSVNCVYWLNSNNITITHVTCHDAGWAFTGYGNNFTLSYCNIYNIDHGLAFGPQGTNSGFSIHDNHIHDYVKWDSTTNAYHHDGLHIWGQNGGIATNGVIYNNIFDGDSGVNITAHIYLQDSIKNVSVYNNVFLVPYNRTINSLWFSGITHAGVLPGGPATGNSAYNNFIRTGGHVRGAAIFAMAQSNFTAVNNVLLGGNADISVQGGGYLSPAGINNNIYEDLLADAGSLNAFNYQGHNYHDLASWQAACRCDSRSKLVPASKINASSLGQLLSGSIAVSAAANLLNISAGPLSALSKDKIGAARPVSGSWDAGAYKFGSTPLPSSPAGLSATVQ
;
A
#
# COMPACT_ATOMS: atom_id res chain seq x y z
N MET A 1 37.42 -43.63 43.12
CA MET A 1 36.17 -43.95 42.43
C MET A 1 35.28 -42.71 42.40
N ARG A 2 35.21 -42.01 41.28
CA ARG A 2 34.27 -40.87 41.07
C ARG A 2 33.01 -41.43 40.42
N ARG A 3 31.87 -41.32 41.07
CA ARG A 3 30.57 -41.67 40.49
C ARG A 3 30.04 -40.48 39.71
N SER A 4 29.95 -40.62 38.38
CA SER A 4 29.26 -39.68 37.52
C SER A 4 27.76 -39.95 37.61
N ILE A 5 27.00 -38.94 38.03
CA ILE A 5 25.53 -38.96 38.00
C ILE A 5 25.10 -38.45 36.62
N LEU A 6 24.47 -39.30 35.82
CA LEU A 6 23.88 -38.98 34.55
C LEU A 6 22.47 -38.41 34.81
N ILE A 7 22.29 -37.10 34.65
CA ILE A 7 20.97 -36.48 34.72
C ILE A 7 20.33 -36.62 33.32
N LEU A 8 19.32 -37.47 33.22
CA LEU A 8 18.51 -37.64 32.02
C LEU A 8 17.45 -36.55 31.99
N ILE A 9 17.66 -35.51 31.18
CA ILE A 9 16.65 -34.47 30.95
C ILE A 9 15.63 -35.04 29.94
N PHE A 10 14.44 -35.38 30.41
CA PHE A 10 13.31 -35.68 29.55
C PHE A 10 12.80 -34.37 28.94
N LEU A 11 13.13 -34.13 27.67
CA LEU A 11 12.40 -33.16 26.86
C LEU A 11 11.01 -33.74 26.63
N VAL A 12 10.04 -33.27 27.39
CA VAL A 12 8.63 -33.49 27.05
C VAL A 12 8.35 -32.60 25.81
N SER A 13 8.39 -33.20 24.62
CA SER A 13 7.86 -32.56 23.43
C SER A 13 6.35 -32.41 23.62
N ALA A 14 5.90 -31.18 23.87
CA ALA A 14 4.48 -30.88 23.84
C ALA A 14 3.96 -31.26 22.43
N LEU A 15 3.11 -32.28 22.36
CA LEU A 15 2.38 -32.60 21.13
C LEU A 15 1.64 -31.31 20.72
N PRO A 16 1.63 -30.95 19.43
CA PRO A 16 0.85 -29.82 18.97
C PRO A 16 -0.62 -30.11 19.37
N ALA A 17 -1.22 -29.18 20.12
CA ALA A 17 -2.65 -29.24 20.41
C ALA A 17 -3.36 -29.34 19.06
N GLY A 18 -4.18 -30.39 18.88
CA GLY A 18 -4.92 -30.58 17.65
C GLY A 18 -5.69 -29.32 17.29
N ALA A 19 -5.71 -28.96 15.99
CA ALA A 19 -6.45 -27.80 15.50
C ALA A 19 -7.90 -27.88 16.01
N LYS A 20 -8.38 -26.77 16.57
CA LYS A 20 -9.75 -26.65 17.08
C LYS A 20 -10.54 -25.74 16.16
N ASP A 21 -11.76 -26.13 15.86
CA ASP A 21 -12.68 -25.32 15.07
C ASP A 21 -13.89 -24.95 15.90
N PHE A 22 -14.24 -23.67 15.92
CA PHE A 22 -15.48 -23.18 16.49
C PHE A 22 -16.24 -22.37 15.46
N TYR A 23 -17.53 -22.65 15.35
CA TYR A 23 -18.42 -21.95 14.44
C TYR A 23 -19.31 -21.00 15.24
N ILE A 24 -19.33 -19.73 14.81
CA ILE A 24 -20.16 -18.68 15.41
C ILE A 24 -21.06 -18.04 14.34
N ALA A 25 -22.24 -17.59 14.78
CA ALA A 25 -23.20 -16.87 13.95
C ALA A 25 -23.78 -15.68 14.73
N ALA A 26 -24.55 -14.84 14.07
CA ALA A 26 -25.20 -13.68 14.70
C ALA A 26 -26.07 -14.07 15.92
N LYS A 27 -26.70 -15.25 15.83
CA LYS A 27 -27.47 -15.89 16.92
C LYS A 27 -27.09 -17.37 16.97
N GLN A 28 -27.37 -18.00 18.10
CA GLN A 28 -27.18 -19.45 18.20
C GLN A 28 -27.97 -20.17 17.10
N ALA A 29 -27.30 -21.12 16.44
CA ALA A 29 -27.91 -22.05 15.48
C ALA A 29 -28.00 -23.45 16.08
N GLY A 30 -29.09 -24.14 15.86
CA GLY A 30 -29.32 -25.50 16.33
C GLY A 30 -28.99 -25.67 17.82
N THR A 31 -28.17 -26.67 18.13
CA THR A 31 -27.75 -26.98 19.52
C THR A 31 -26.78 -25.96 20.12
N GLY A 32 -26.17 -25.08 19.33
CA GLY A 32 -25.13 -24.15 19.78
C GLY A 32 -23.82 -24.85 20.19
N SER A 33 -23.56 -26.06 19.72
CA SER A 33 -22.32 -26.79 20.02
C SER A 33 -21.07 -26.11 19.43
N GLY A 34 -21.24 -25.39 18.32
CA GLY A 34 -20.16 -24.71 17.62
C GLY A 34 -19.31 -25.64 16.75
N THR A 35 -19.84 -26.78 16.33
CA THR A 35 -19.13 -27.78 15.50
C THR A 35 -19.39 -27.63 14.01
N GLY A 36 -20.22 -26.68 13.60
CA GLY A 36 -20.56 -26.34 12.23
C GLY A 36 -21.49 -25.13 12.17
N CYS A 37 -21.72 -24.56 11.00
CA CYS A 37 -22.61 -23.40 10.85
C CYS A 37 -24.06 -23.69 11.27
N SER A 38 -24.54 -24.93 11.05
CA SER A 38 -25.89 -25.34 11.49
C SER A 38 -26.05 -25.52 13.01
N THR A 39 -24.93 -25.55 13.74
CA THR A 39 -24.88 -25.67 15.20
C THR A 39 -24.02 -24.58 15.83
N ALA A 40 -23.90 -23.43 15.16
CA ALA A 40 -23.01 -22.35 15.55
C ALA A 40 -23.38 -21.75 16.91
N LYS A 41 -22.36 -21.34 17.67
CA LYS A 41 -22.54 -20.53 18.89
C LYS A 41 -22.93 -19.10 18.50
N PRO A 42 -23.64 -18.37 19.40
CA PRO A 42 -23.87 -16.95 19.17
C PRO A 42 -22.55 -16.16 19.25
N TYR A 43 -22.39 -15.07 18.47
CA TYR A 43 -21.18 -14.23 18.50
C TYR A 43 -20.89 -13.64 19.90
N THR A 44 -21.89 -13.48 20.74
CA THR A 44 -21.71 -13.06 22.13
C THR A 44 -20.82 -14.01 22.94
N TRP A 45 -20.83 -15.32 22.62
CA TRP A 45 -19.88 -16.28 23.19
C TRP A 45 -18.42 -15.91 22.84
N PHE A 46 -18.15 -15.53 21.59
CA PHE A 46 -16.82 -15.10 21.18
C PHE A 46 -16.31 -13.90 22.02
N ASN A 47 -17.19 -12.97 22.36
CA ASN A 47 -16.84 -11.76 23.13
C ASN A 47 -16.70 -12.02 24.65
N THR A 48 -16.98 -13.23 25.11
CA THR A 48 -16.92 -13.57 26.53
C THR A 48 -15.49 -13.97 26.93
N ALA A 49 -14.95 -13.40 27.99
CA ALA A 49 -13.58 -13.69 28.44
C ALA A 49 -13.33 -15.19 28.68
N ASN A 50 -14.31 -15.92 29.23
CA ASN A 50 -14.20 -17.34 29.49
C ASN A 50 -14.13 -18.21 28.22
N SER A 51 -14.46 -17.65 27.05
CA SER A 51 -14.33 -18.35 25.77
C SER A 51 -12.89 -18.39 25.25
N TRP A 52 -11.99 -17.66 25.86
CA TRP A 52 -10.59 -17.56 25.46
C TRP A 52 -9.67 -18.22 26.47
N GLY A 53 -8.68 -18.99 25.99
CA GLY A 53 -7.71 -19.70 26.82
C GLY A 53 -7.15 -20.94 26.15
N THR A 54 -6.59 -21.84 26.94
CA THR A 54 -5.93 -23.07 26.46
C THR A 54 -6.79 -24.34 26.64
N GLY A 55 -7.94 -24.22 27.30
CA GLY A 55 -8.86 -25.34 27.52
C GLY A 55 -9.45 -25.89 26.21
N SER A 56 -9.94 -27.12 26.23
CA SER A 56 -10.51 -27.79 25.04
C SER A 56 -11.73 -27.09 24.45
N ALA A 57 -12.50 -26.37 25.27
CA ALA A 57 -13.67 -25.61 24.85
C ALA A 57 -13.39 -24.12 24.66
N GLN A 58 -12.14 -23.71 24.63
CA GLN A 58 -11.71 -22.30 24.54
C GLN A 58 -10.96 -22.01 23.25
N ILE A 59 -11.08 -20.77 22.78
CA ILE A 59 -10.32 -20.21 21.66
C ILE A 59 -8.91 -19.90 22.19
N GLY A 60 -7.91 -20.52 21.59
CA GLY A 60 -6.50 -20.32 21.93
C GLY A 60 -5.59 -20.59 20.75
N PRO A 61 -4.27 -20.68 20.96
CA PRO A 61 -3.32 -20.92 19.88
C PRO A 61 -3.71 -22.14 19.03
N GLY A 62 -3.69 -21.99 17.70
CA GLY A 62 -4.07 -23.00 16.70
C GLY A 62 -5.58 -23.17 16.48
N THR A 63 -6.42 -22.34 17.09
CA THR A 63 -7.88 -22.40 16.88
C THR A 63 -8.29 -21.62 15.62
N THR A 64 -9.22 -22.20 14.85
CA THR A 64 -9.97 -21.48 13.82
C THR A 64 -11.39 -21.18 14.31
N VAL A 65 -11.79 -19.90 14.27
CA VAL A 65 -13.15 -19.45 14.53
C VAL A 65 -13.80 -19.11 13.20
N HIS A 66 -14.84 -19.87 12.84
CA HIS A 66 -15.58 -19.73 11.58
C HIS A 66 -16.77 -18.80 11.76
N LEU A 67 -16.86 -17.74 10.95
CA LEU A 67 -17.97 -16.79 10.92
C LEU A 67 -19.02 -17.27 9.93
N CYS A 68 -20.22 -17.58 10.37
CA CYS A 68 -21.28 -18.16 9.56
C CYS A 68 -22.41 -17.16 9.26
N GLY A 69 -22.61 -16.86 7.98
CA GLY A 69 -23.71 -16.04 7.49
C GLY A 69 -23.56 -14.53 7.82
N THR A 70 -24.68 -13.83 7.97
CA THR A 70 -24.69 -12.37 8.16
C THR A 70 -24.77 -11.99 9.62
N PHE A 71 -23.84 -11.16 10.06
CA PHE A 71 -23.82 -10.51 11.37
C PHE A 71 -24.27 -9.06 11.21
N THR A 72 -25.42 -8.72 11.75
CA THR A 72 -25.96 -7.36 11.70
C THR A 72 -25.73 -6.66 13.03
N GLY A 73 -24.84 -5.68 13.02
CA GLY A 73 -24.57 -4.82 14.16
C GLY A 73 -25.54 -3.63 14.25
N THR A 74 -25.57 -3.00 15.40
CA THR A 74 -26.23 -1.70 15.61
C THR A 74 -25.30 -0.55 15.22
N ALA A 75 -25.85 0.67 15.11
CA ALA A 75 -25.10 1.88 14.81
C ALA A 75 -23.98 2.10 15.84
N GLY A 76 -22.72 2.23 15.38
CA GLY A 76 -21.55 2.45 16.23
C GLY A 76 -21.08 1.23 17.02
N GLN A 77 -21.56 0.04 16.69
CA GLN A 77 -21.18 -1.17 17.42
C GLN A 77 -19.76 -1.61 17.08
N GLN A 78 -19.02 -2.05 18.10
CA GLN A 78 -17.91 -2.96 17.99
C GLN A 78 -18.46 -4.39 18.11
N LEU A 79 -18.38 -5.17 17.04
CA LEU A 79 -19.11 -6.43 16.97
C LEU A 79 -18.32 -7.62 17.53
N LEU A 80 -17.04 -7.75 17.12
CA LEU A 80 -16.18 -8.86 17.51
C LEU A 80 -14.94 -8.37 18.25
N LEU A 81 -14.70 -8.88 19.44
CA LEU A 81 -13.58 -8.55 20.33
C LEU A 81 -12.67 -9.75 20.49
N VAL A 82 -11.48 -9.68 19.93
CA VAL A 82 -10.47 -10.74 20.07
C VAL A 82 -9.94 -10.76 21.50
N GLY A 83 -10.23 -11.81 22.26
CA GLY A 83 -9.93 -11.92 23.67
C GLY A 83 -8.58 -12.56 24.01
N GLY A 84 -7.90 -13.20 23.05
CA GLY A 84 -6.63 -13.90 23.25
C GLY A 84 -5.65 -13.73 22.12
N SER A 85 -4.44 -14.26 22.29
CA SER A 85 -3.37 -14.27 21.29
C SER A 85 -3.05 -15.69 20.84
N GLY A 86 -2.66 -15.82 19.56
CA GLY A 86 -2.01 -17.01 19.07
C GLY A 86 -0.50 -17.02 19.39
N THR A 87 0.22 -17.90 18.72
CA THR A 87 1.69 -17.91 18.68
C THR A 87 2.15 -17.90 17.23
N SER A 88 3.42 -17.62 16.98
CA SER A 88 3.96 -17.63 15.61
C SER A 88 3.80 -18.97 14.89
N SER A 89 3.87 -20.08 15.64
CA SER A 89 3.69 -21.43 15.09
C SER A 89 2.24 -21.93 15.14
N SER A 90 1.37 -21.24 15.87
CA SER A 90 -0.03 -21.64 16.07
C SER A 90 -0.90 -20.38 16.19
N PRO A 91 -1.10 -19.63 15.13
CA PRO A 91 -1.95 -18.43 15.14
C PRO A 91 -3.40 -18.80 15.44
N ILE A 92 -4.17 -17.81 15.90
CA ILE A 92 -5.64 -17.93 15.94
C ILE A 92 -6.17 -17.38 14.63
N THR A 93 -7.00 -18.16 13.93
CA THR A 93 -7.63 -17.73 12.67
C THR A 93 -9.09 -17.39 12.90
N ILE A 94 -9.52 -16.21 12.45
CA ILE A 94 -10.93 -15.82 12.34
C ILE A 94 -11.26 -15.86 10.85
N LYS A 95 -12.02 -16.89 10.46
CA LYS A 95 -12.30 -17.19 9.05
C LYS A 95 -13.75 -16.88 8.70
N PHE A 96 -13.94 -16.09 7.69
CA PHE A 96 -15.26 -15.90 7.08
C PHE A 96 -15.61 -17.14 6.26
N GLU A 97 -16.71 -17.77 6.56
CA GLU A 97 -17.28 -18.81 5.69
C GLU A 97 -17.83 -18.16 4.41
N THR A 98 -18.07 -18.95 3.40
CA THR A 98 -18.51 -18.45 2.09
C THR A 98 -19.68 -17.47 2.21
N ASN A 99 -19.49 -16.25 1.68
CA ASN A 99 -20.44 -15.15 1.74
C ASN A 99 -20.79 -14.68 3.17
N ALA A 100 -19.94 -14.91 4.15
CA ALA A 100 -20.13 -14.33 5.47
C ALA A 100 -19.95 -12.80 5.45
N VAL A 101 -20.84 -12.08 6.11
CA VAL A 101 -20.91 -10.62 6.08
C VAL A 101 -21.02 -10.04 7.48
N LEU A 102 -20.21 -9.03 7.79
CA LEU A 102 -20.42 -8.12 8.92
C LEU A 102 -21.01 -6.81 8.38
N THR A 103 -22.17 -6.43 8.84
CA THR A 103 -22.85 -5.21 8.38
C THR A 103 -23.48 -4.43 9.53
N ALA A 104 -23.39 -3.10 9.48
CA ALA A 104 -24.02 -2.19 10.44
C ALA A 104 -24.36 -0.85 9.77
N PRO A 105 -25.20 -0.01 10.35
CA PRO A 105 -25.36 1.37 9.87
C PRO A 105 -24.02 2.11 9.75
N TYR A 106 -23.19 2.02 10.77
CA TYR A 106 -21.75 2.33 10.80
C TYR A 106 -21.08 1.58 11.94
N TRP A 107 -19.77 1.33 11.84
CA TRP A 107 -19.00 0.66 12.87
C TRP A 107 -18.41 1.65 13.88
N SER A 108 -18.05 1.16 15.03
CA SER A 108 -17.31 1.93 16.04
C SER A 108 -15.99 2.47 15.49
N SER A 109 -15.50 3.56 16.05
CA SER A 109 -14.12 4.02 15.85
C SER A 109 -13.07 3.02 16.34
N GLN A 110 -13.45 2.01 17.11
CA GLN A 110 -12.63 0.88 17.50
C GLN A 110 -12.86 -0.37 16.64
N GLY A 111 -13.48 -0.21 15.48
CA GLY A 111 -13.68 -1.27 14.48
C GLY A 111 -14.91 -2.13 14.64
N ALA A 112 -15.34 -2.75 13.56
CA ALA A 112 -16.25 -3.89 13.61
C ALA A 112 -15.58 -5.07 14.32
N MET A 113 -14.29 -5.27 14.05
CA MET A 113 -13.42 -6.25 14.70
C MET A 113 -12.25 -5.53 15.36
N ALA A 114 -11.98 -5.86 16.63
CA ALA A 114 -10.87 -5.30 17.38
C ALA A 114 -9.92 -6.36 17.93
N GLU A 115 -8.62 -6.12 17.76
CA GLU A 115 -7.51 -7.01 18.14
C GLU A 115 -6.53 -6.31 19.10
N VAL A 116 -7.05 -5.44 19.96
CA VAL A 116 -6.22 -4.56 20.80
C VAL A 116 -5.23 -5.34 21.65
N GLY A 117 -3.92 -5.12 21.43
CA GLY A 117 -2.84 -5.77 22.14
C GLY A 117 -2.76 -7.29 21.93
N ARG A 118 -3.33 -7.80 20.85
CA ARG A 118 -3.29 -9.23 20.53
C ARG A 118 -2.20 -9.52 19.51
N SER A 119 -1.71 -10.75 19.50
CA SER A 119 -0.63 -11.18 18.62
C SER A 119 -1.00 -12.46 17.88
N TYR A 120 -0.45 -12.60 16.69
CA TYR A 120 -0.63 -13.79 15.85
C TYR A 120 -2.10 -14.14 15.61
N ILE A 121 -2.84 -13.13 15.16
CA ILE A 121 -4.22 -13.24 14.72
C ILE A 121 -4.26 -13.23 13.20
N VAL A 122 -4.99 -14.14 12.60
CA VAL A 122 -5.27 -14.15 11.16
C VAL A 122 -6.75 -13.85 10.96
N ILE A 123 -7.07 -12.75 10.29
CA ILE A 123 -8.42 -12.50 9.77
C ILE A 123 -8.42 -12.90 8.30
N ASP A 124 -9.16 -13.94 7.96
CA ASP A 124 -9.25 -14.49 6.61
C ASP A 124 -10.69 -14.36 6.09
N GLY A 125 -10.87 -13.51 5.10
CA GLY A 125 -12.17 -13.30 4.44
C GLY A 125 -12.67 -14.51 3.62
N GLY A 126 -11.83 -15.54 3.44
CA GLY A 126 -12.21 -16.75 2.73
C GLY A 126 -12.73 -16.46 1.31
N THR A 127 -13.91 -16.98 0.99
CA THR A 127 -14.57 -16.71 -0.29
C THR A 127 -15.70 -15.69 -0.09
N ASN A 128 -15.51 -14.46 -0.62
CA ASN A 128 -16.48 -13.36 -0.57
C ASN A 128 -16.82 -12.87 0.85
N GLY A 129 -15.90 -12.97 1.81
CA GLY A 129 -16.05 -12.34 3.12
C GLY A 129 -16.12 -10.81 2.98
N LEU A 130 -17.06 -10.18 3.69
CA LEU A 130 -17.36 -8.75 3.53
C LEU A 130 -17.57 -8.07 4.89
N ILE A 131 -16.97 -6.90 5.05
CA ILE A 131 -17.30 -5.96 6.13
C ILE A 131 -17.78 -4.65 5.49
N LYS A 132 -18.99 -4.17 5.86
CA LYS A 132 -19.50 -2.93 5.28
C LYS A 132 -20.43 -2.14 6.20
N ASN A 133 -20.58 -0.86 5.89
CA ASN A 133 -21.64 -0.03 6.42
C ASN A 133 -22.85 0.00 5.48
N THR A 134 -24.02 0.35 6.01
CA THR A 134 -25.26 0.45 5.23
C THR A 134 -25.85 1.85 5.19
N ALA A 135 -25.46 2.73 6.12
CA ALA A 135 -26.08 4.04 6.27
C ALA A 135 -25.10 5.16 6.67
N ASN A 136 -23.78 4.97 6.50
CA ASN A 136 -22.77 5.99 6.79
C ASN A 136 -22.41 6.76 5.52
N GLY A 137 -22.47 8.08 5.55
CA GLY A 137 -22.12 8.96 4.43
C GLY A 137 -23.09 10.12 4.25
N THR A 138 -22.76 11.02 3.32
CA THR A 138 -23.58 12.19 3.01
C THR A 138 -24.93 11.78 2.46
N GLY A 139 -25.99 12.41 2.97
CA GLY A 139 -27.37 12.11 2.57
C GLY A 139 -27.88 10.76 3.07
N ARG A 140 -27.12 10.07 3.92
CA ARG A 140 -27.52 8.84 4.61
C ARG A 140 -27.90 9.12 6.07
N GLY A 141 -28.28 8.10 6.82
CA GLY A 141 -28.71 8.26 8.21
C GLY A 141 -27.62 8.70 9.17
N TYR A 142 -26.36 8.51 8.82
CA TYR A 142 -25.20 8.80 9.67
C TYR A 142 -24.04 9.42 8.89
N ALA A 143 -23.21 10.19 9.63
CA ALA A 143 -21.94 10.74 9.14
C ALA A 143 -20.91 10.63 10.28
N GLN A 144 -20.41 9.42 10.53
CA GLN A 144 -19.62 9.07 11.70
C GLN A 144 -18.26 8.47 11.34
N ASP A 145 -17.32 8.53 12.29
CA ASP A 145 -16.10 7.73 12.25
C ASP A 145 -16.48 6.25 12.18
N SER A 146 -15.78 5.50 11.35
CA SER A 146 -16.09 4.08 11.16
C SER A 146 -14.85 3.32 10.73
N ARG A 147 -14.50 2.26 11.43
CA ARG A 147 -13.41 1.37 11.07
C ARG A 147 -13.88 -0.07 10.93
N ALA A 148 -13.34 -0.78 9.97
CA ALA A 148 -13.66 -2.20 9.85
C ALA A 148 -12.78 -3.04 10.79
N ILE A 149 -11.47 -2.89 10.73
CA ILE A 149 -10.54 -3.62 11.59
C ILE A 149 -9.68 -2.63 12.38
N TYR A 150 -9.60 -2.83 13.69
CA TYR A 150 -8.82 -2.01 14.61
C TYR A 150 -7.82 -2.87 15.36
N ALA A 151 -6.53 -2.74 15.05
CA ALA A 151 -5.47 -3.63 15.49
C ALA A 151 -4.27 -2.88 16.13
N PRO A 152 -4.47 -2.04 17.15
CA PRO A 152 -3.36 -1.38 17.83
C PRO A 152 -2.56 -2.37 18.68
N SER A 153 -1.25 -2.16 18.74
CA SER A 153 -0.30 -2.99 19.50
C SER A 153 -0.36 -4.48 19.14
N CYS A 154 -0.70 -4.78 17.88
CA CYS A 154 -0.70 -6.14 17.35
C CYS A 154 0.71 -6.54 16.91
N THR A 155 1.07 -7.81 17.08
CA THR A 155 2.32 -8.35 16.54
C THR A 155 2.06 -9.63 15.76
N GLY A 156 2.55 -9.69 14.50
CA GLY A 156 2.40 -10.87 13.65
C GLY A 156 0.96 -11.14 13.20
N CYS A 157 0.14 -10.07 13.06
CA CYS A 157 -1.23 -10.21 12.61
C CYS A 157 -1.33 -10.17 11.09
N VAL A 158 -2.28 -10.93 10.54
CA VAL A 158 -2.51 -11.06 9.10
C VAL A 158 -3.98 -10.78 8.77
N ILE A 159 -4.23 -9.86 7.87
CA ILE A 159 -5.56 -9.58 7.30
C ILE A 159 -5.51 -9.94 5.82
N LYS A 160 -6.37 -10.84 5.38
CA LYS A 160 -6.32 -11.32 4.00
C LYS A 160 -7.67 -11.73 3.41
N ASN A 161 -7.74 -11.77 2.06
CA ASN A 161 -8.88 -12.29 1.29
C ASN A 161 -10.23 -11.64 1.65
N LEU A 162 -10.25 -10.35 1.96
CA LEU A 162 -11.41 -9.68 2.54
C LEU A 162 -11.82 -8.48 1.69
N THR A 163 -13.12 -8.29 1.50
CA THR A 163 -13.66 -7.03 0.97
C THR A 163 -14.13 -6.16 2.12
N ILE A 164 -13.72 -4.90 2.13
CA ILE A 164 -14.14 -3.88 3.08
C ILE A 164 -14.67 -2.69 2.28
N ALA A 165 -15.94 -2.34 2.49
CA ALA A 165 -16.65 -1.42 1.61
C ALA A 165 -17.58 -0.47 2.33
N ASP A 166 -17.97 0.59 1.66
CA ASP A 166 -19.03 1.53 2.08
C ASP A 166 -18.81 2.10 3.49
N LEU A 167 -17.57 2.21 3.96
CA LEU A 167 -17.33 2.72 5.31
C LEU A 167 -17.80 4.17 5.46
N TYR A 168 -17.63 4.97 4.40
CA TYR A 168 -18.21 6.29 4.26
C TYR A 168 -18.45 6.63 2.80
N VAL A 169 -19.68 6.76 2.41
CA VAL A 169 -20.04 7.15 1.04
C VAL A 169 -20.05 8.67 0.93
N ARG A 170 -19.10 9.21 0.19
CA ARG A 170 -18.92 10.63 -0.05
C ARG A 170 -19.66 11.06 -1.30
N THR A 171 -20.34 12.19 -1.23
CA THR A 171 -21.10 12.77 -2.35
C THR A 171 -20.80 14.25 -2.54
N SER A 172 -20.02 14.85 -1.65
CA SER A 172 -19.63 16.25 -1.71
C SER A 172 -18.26 16.50 -1.10
N ILE A 173 -17.65 17.60 -1.49
CA ILE A 173 -16.35 18.06 -1.00
C ILE A 173 -16.34 18.36 0.51
N SER A 174 -17.45 18.77 1.08
CA SER A 174 -17.58 19.06 2.51
C SER A 174 -17.38 17.81 3.39
N ASP A 175 -17.53 16.63 2.82
CA ASP A 175 -17.38 15.38 3.55
C ASP A 175 -15.92 15.08 3.91
N LEU A 176 -14.96 15.52 3.12
CA LEU A 176 -13.55 15.26 3.32
C LEU A 176 -13.04 15.77 4.65
N ALA A 177 -13.33 17.05 4.96
CA ALA A 177 -12.85 17.72 6.15
C ALA A 177 -13.20 16.98 7.44
N VAL A 178 -14.31 16.26 7.43
CA VAL A 178 -14.89 15.70 8.64
C VAL A 178 -14.48 14.27 8.90
N ARG A 179 -14.22 13.46 7.87
CA ARG A 179 -14.13 11.99 8.02
C ARG A 179 -12.95 11.31 7.35
N GLN A 180 -12.09 12.02 6.64
CA GLN A 180 -11.01 11.38 5.86
C GLN A 180 -10.08 10.51 6.71
N THR A 181 -9.66 10.97 7.88
CA THR A 181 -8.66 10.28 8.72
C THR A 181 -9.25 9.19 9.61
N SER A 182 -10.55 9.22 9.84
CA SER A 182 -11.24 8.41 10.85
C SER A 182 -12.14 7.32 10.26
N VAL A 183 -12.05 7.10 8.95
CA VAL A 183 -12.80 6.06 8.23
C VAL A 183 -11.80 5.16 7.51
N ASN A 184 -11.52 4.00 8.13
CA ASN A 184 -10.42 3.14 7.74
C ASN A 184 -10.85 1.69 7.54
N CYS A 185 -10.37 1.07 6.47
CA CYS A 185 -10.51 -0.38 6.28
C CYS A 185 -9.72 -1.14 7.34
N VAL A 186 -8.45 -0.77 7.53
CA VAL A 186 -7.62 -1.32 8.60
C VAL A 186 -6.87 -0.17 9.28
N TYR A 187 -6.94 -0.15 10.59
CA TYR A 187 -6.24 0.84 11.41
C TYR A 187 -5.38 0.14 12.45
N TRP A 188 -4.05 0.36 12.39
CA TRP A 188 -3.09 -0.22 13.34
C TRP A 188 -2.13 0.86 13.87
N LEU A 189 -1.84 0.82 15.16
CA LEU A 189 -0.90 1.73 15.79
C LEU A 189 0.11 0.93 16.60
N ASN A 190 1.38 1.30 16.51
CA ASN A 190 2.45 0.66 17.26
C ASN A 190 2.43 -0.88 17.12
N SER A 191 2.20 -1.35 15.91
CA SER A 191 2.02 -2.77 15.62
C SER A 191 3.13 -3.25 14.71
N ASN A 192 3.66 -4.45 14.95
CA ASN A 192 4.82 -4.95 14.24
C ASN A 192 4.50 -6.24 13.48
N ASN A 193 5.17 -6.46 12.35
CA ASN A 193 4.98 -7.64 11.51
C ASN A 193 3.51 -7.81 11.08
N ILE A 194 2.84 -6.72 10.72
CA ILE A 194 1.48 -6.74 10.17
C ILE A 194 1.56 -7.09 8.69
N THR A 195 0.70 -8.00 8.25
CA THR A 195 0.53 -8.31 6.84
C THR A 195 -0.92 -8.06 6.43
N ILE A 196 -1.11 -7.20 5.43
CA ILE A 196 -2.40 -6.95 4.79
C ILE A 196 -2.24 -7.37 3.32
N THR A 197 -2.99 -8.37 2.90
CA THR A 197 -2.82 -8.94 1.57
C THR A 197 -4.11 -9.44 0.95
N HIS A 198 -4.29 -9.27 -0.36
CA HIS A 198 -5.52 -9.66 -1.07
C HIS A 198 -6.79 -9.05 -0.44
N VAL A 199 -6.70 -7.79 -0.01
CA VAL A 199 -7.83 -7.04 0.53
C VAL A 199 -8.33 -6.06 -0.53
N THR A 200 -9.63 -6.08 -0.80
CA THR A 200 -10.29 -5.00 -1.53
C THR A 200 -10.83 -3.99 -0.53
N CYS A 201 -10.38 -2.74 -0.63
CA CYS A 201 -10.84 -1.64 0.23
C CYS A 201 -11.36 -0.50 -0.65
N HIS A 202 -12.63 -0.11 -0.46
CA HIS A 202 -13.21 1.00 -1.23
C HIS A 202 -14.28 1.75 -0.45
N ASP A 203 -14.60 2.94 -0.91
CA ASP A 203 -15.54 3.85 -0.28
C ASP A 203 -15.15 4.10 1.19
N ALA A 204 -13.92 4.55 1.38
CA ALA A 204 -13.34 4.86 2.68
C ALA A 204 -12.64 6.22 2.65
N GLY A 205 -12.11 6.63 3.79
CA GLY A 205 -11.24 7.79 3.92
C GLY A 205 -9.77 7.41 3.69
N TRP A 206 -9.00 7.36 4.75
CA TRP A 206 -7.65 6.79 4.73
C TRP A 206 -7.76 5.28 4.81
N ALA A 207 -7.72 4.61 3.68
CA ALA A 207 -8.06 3.18 3.57
C ALA A 207 -7.28 2.30 4.55
N PHE A 208 -5.95 2.37 4.49
CA PHE A 208 -5.05 1.68 5.40
C PHE A 208 -4.26 2.71 6.19
N THR A 209 -4.32 2.66 7.51
CA THR A 209 -3.72 3.69 8.36
C THR A 209 -3.00 3.09 9.54
N GLY A 210 -1.74 3.51 9.78
CA GLY A 210 -1.04 3.04 10.95
C GLY A 210 0.45 3.35 11.01
N TYR A 211 1.13 2.70 11.95
CA TYR A 211 2.59 2.69 12.07
C TYR A 211 3.09 1.49 12.87
N GLY A 212 4.33 1.15 12.66
CA GLY A 212 5.04 0.03 13.29
C GLY A 212 6.14 -0.51 12.38
N ASN A 213 6.84 -1.55 12.82
CA ASN A 213 7.93 -2.13 12.07
C ASN A 213 7.46 -3.33 11.22
N ASN A 214 8.15 -3.57 10.11
CA ASN A 214 7.99 -4.75 9.27
C ASN A 214 6.55 -4.99 8.81
N PHE A 215 5.84 -3.95 8.36
CA PHE A 215 4.52 -4.17 7.78
C PHE A 215 4.60 -4.49 6.28
N THR A 216 3.65 -5.28 5.82
CA THR A 216 3.48 -5.60 4.40
C THR A 216 2.07 -5.25 3.96
N LEU A 217 1.97 -4.52 2.84
CA LEU A 217 0.72 -4.26 2.12
C LEU A 217 0.88 -4.79 0.69
N SER A 218 0.15 -5.83 0.33
CA SER A 218 0.37 -6.48 -0.96
C SER A 218 -0.88 -7.07 -1.60
N TYR A 219 -0.93 -7.10 -2.94
CA TYR A 219 -2.02 -7.69 -3.72
C TYR A 219 -3.40 -7.13 -3.36
N CYS A 220 -3.45 -5.88 -2.90
CA CYS A 220 -4.68 -5.20 -2.53
C CYS A 220 -5.24 -4.41 -3.71
N ASN A 221 -6.58 -4.33 -3.79
CA ASN A 221 -7.30 -3.46 -4.71
C ASN A 221 -7.94 -2.32 -3.91
N ILE A 222 -7.51 -1.07 -4.18
CA ILE A 222 -7.80 0.09 -3.32
C ILE A 222 -8.34 1.21 -4.21
N TYR A 223 -9.60 1.61 -3.99
CA TYR A 223 -10.20 2.62 -4.86
C TYR A 223 -11.32 3.41 -4.16
N ASN A 224 -11.69 4.53 -4.76
CA ASN A 224 -12.64 5.49 -4.22
C ASN A 224 -12.35 5.84 -2.74
N ILE A 225 -11.14 6.32 -2.53
CA ILE A 225 -10.54 6.62 -1.23
C ILE A 225 -9.89 8.00 -1.29
N ASP A 226 -9.58 8.56 -0.14
CA ASP A 226 -8.79 9.78 -0.03
C ASP A 226 -7.28 9.47 -0.03
N HIS A 227 -6.84 8.58 0.87
CA HIS A 227 -5.49 8.02 0.88
C HIS A 227 -5.56 6.50 0.85
N GLY A 228 -4.80 5.87 -0.04
CA GLY A 228 -4.71 4.41 -0.10
C GLY A 228 -3.97 3.85 1.11
N LEU A 229 -2.86 4.49 1.48
CA LEU A 229 -2.13 4.23 2.71
C LEU A 229 -1.75 5.56 3.36
N ALA A 230 -1.98 5.68 4.66
CA ALA A 230 -1.48 6.74 5.52
C ALA A 230 -0.59 6.14 6.62
N PHE A 231 0.74 6.21 6.43
CA PHE A 231 1.72 5.64 7.35
C PHE A 231 2.53 6.75 8.01
N GLY A 232 2.20 7.03 9.28
CA GLY A 232 2.76 8.13 10.07
C GLY A 232 3.54 7.66 11.29
N PRO A 233 4.81 7.24 11.18
CA PRO A 233 5.63 6.87 12.32
C PRO A 233 5.69 7.91 13.42
N GLN A 234 5.56 7.49 14.67
CA GLN A 234 5.77 8.32 15.88
C GLN A 234 7.06 7.93 16.61
N GLY A 235 8.09 7.65 15.87
CA GLY A 235 9.40 7.18 16.30
C GLY A 235 10.08 6.58 15.09
N THR A 236 11.13 5.81 15.24
CA THR A 236 11.75 5.13 14.11
C THR A 236 11.01 3.83 13.80
N ASN A 237 10.40 3.75 12.63
CA ASN A 237 9.80 2.52 12.11
C ASN A 237 10.53 2.07 10.84
N SER A 238 10.80 0.78 10.75
CA SER A 238 11.68 0.19 9.74
C SER A 238 11.07 -1.03 9.07
N GLY A 239 11.51 -1.31 7.84
CA GLY A 239 11.29 -2.60 7.19
C GLY A 239 9.91 -2.77 6.56
N PHE A 240 9.27 -1.73 6.06
CA PHE A 240 7.99 -1.89 5.36
C PHE A 240 8.16 -2.35 3.90
N SER A 241 7.15 -3.10 3.42
CA SER A 241 7.07 -3.59 2.04
C SER A 241 5.67 -3.35 1.48
N ILE A 242 5.57 -2.56 0.40
CA ILE A 242 4.31 -2.21 -0.25
C ILE A 242 4.42 -2.63 -1.71
N HIS A 243 3.71 -3.70 -2.10
CA HIS A 243 3.95 -4.26 -3.42
C HIS A 243 2.76 -4.95 -4.06
N ASP A 244 2.76 -5.00 -5.38
CA ASP A 244 1.75 -5.69 -6.18
C ASP A 244 0.31 -5.23 -5.88
N ASN A 245 0.14 -3.97 -5.47
CA ASN A 245 -1.18 -3.38 -5.23
C ASN A 245 -1.68 -2.66 -6.49
N HIS A 246 -2.99 -2.56 -6.63
CA HIS A 246 -3.67 -1.69 -7.56
C HIS A 246 -4.39 -0.59 -6.79
N ILE A 247 -3.96 0.66 -6.97
CA ILE A 247 -4.49 1.84 -6.28
C ILE A 247 -5.02 2.79 -7.36
N HIS A 248 -6.34 3.00 -7.37
CA HIS A 248 -6.96 3.68 -8.48
C HIS A 248 -8.24 4.44 -8.11
N ASP A 249 -8.72 5.30 -9.00
CA ASP A 249 -10.00 6.00 -8.84
C ASP A 249 -10.13 6.60 -7.43
N TYR A 250 -9.26 7.53 -7.07
CA TYR A 250 -9.19 8.06 -5.70
C TYR A 250 -10.52 8.70 -5.28
N VAL A 251 -10.79 9.92 -5.71
CA VAL A 251 -12.02 10.64 -5.36
C VAL A 251 -12.72 11.12 -6.63
N LYS A 252 -13.62 10.30 -7.15
CA LYS A 252 -14.33 10.58 -8.42
C LYS A 252 -15.20 11.85 -8.39
N TRP A 253 -15.62 12.27 -7.22
CA TRP A 253 -16.46 13.46 -6.98
C TRP A 253 -15.65 14.71 -6.62
N ASP A 254 -14.34 14.64 -6.58
CA ASP A 254 -13.45 15.73 -6.23
C ASP A 254 -13.60 16.93 -7.17
N SER A 255 -13.43 18.13 -6.65
CA SER A 255 -13.56 19.38 -7.39
C SER A 255 -12.39 20.33 -7.17
N THR A 256 -12.25 21.32 -8.06
CA THR A 256 -11.19 22.33 -8.02
C THR A 256 -11.19 23.21 -6.77
N THR A 257 -12.26 23.18 -5.99
CA THR A 257 -12.41 23.96 -4.75
C THR A 257 -12.06 23.17 -3.49
N ASN A 258 -11.68 21.88 -3.63
CA ASN A 258 -11.24 21.08 -2.51
C ASN A 258 -9.93 21.62 -1.94
N ALA A 259 -9.89 21.89 -0.64
CA ALA A 259 -8.70 22.34 0.08
C ALA A 259 -7.83 21.16 0.58
N TYR A 260 -8.30 19.94 0.46
CA TYR A 260 -7.60 18.73 0.93
C TYR A 260 -6.89 18.06 -0.23
N HIS A 261 -5.76 17.43 0.06
CA HIS A 261 -5.02 16.68 -0.93
C HIS A 261 -5.34 15.18 -0.84
N HIS A 262 -5.07 14.48 -1.90
CA HIS A 262 -5.22 13.03 -1.99
C HIS A 262 -3.86 12.42 -2.34
N ASP A 263 -3.59 11.24 -1.81
CA ASP A 263 -2.37 10.49 -2.12
C ASP A 263 -2.67 8.99 -2.28
N GLY A 264 -1.98 8.35 -3.18
CA GLY A 264 -2.02 6.89 -3.25
C GLY A 264 -1.40 6.28 -2.02
N LEU A 265 -0.16 6.64 -1.74
CA LEU A 265 0.59 6.26 -0.56
C LEU A 265 1.18 7.52 0.07
N HIS A 266 0.81 7.83 1.29
CA HIS A 266 1.40 8.91 2.07
C HIS A 266 2.18 8.34 3.25
N ILE A 267 3.49 8.51 3.24
CA ILE A 267 4.40 8.10 4.31
C ILE A 267 5.12 9.34 4.81
N TRP A 268 4.96 9.67 6.09
CA TRP A 268 5.52 10.91 6.65
C TRP A 268 6.06 10.72 8.07
N GLY A 269 7.04 11.55 8.46
CA GLY A 269 7.58 11.58 9.81
C GLY A 269 6.69 12.34 10.78
N GLN A 270 5.71 11.71 11.39
CA GLN A 270 4.83 12.38 12.34
C GLN A 270 5.56 12.71 13.64
N ASN A 271 5.47 13.97 14.10
CA ASN A 271 6.07 14.42 15.37
C ASN A 271 7.56 14.06 15.52
N GLY A 272 8.33 14.17 14.44
CA GLY A 272 9.74 13.80 14.41
C GLY A 272 10.00 12.30 14.22
N GLY A 273 8.98 11.53 13.85
CA GLY A 273 9.13 10.13 13.48
C GLY A 273 9.97 9.94 12.22
N ILE A 274 10.47 8.72 12.04
CA ILE A 274 11.31 8.33 10.90
C ILE A 274 10.78 7.04 10.31
N ALA A 275 10.49 7.04 8.99
CA ALA A 275 10.29 5.81 8.24
C ALA A 275 11.58 5.43 7.51
N THR A 276 12.02 4.18 7.66
CA THR A 276 13.31 3.77 7.09
C THR A 276 13.31 2.34 6.56
N ASN A 277 14.25 2.05 5.63
CA ASN A 277 14.47 0.72 5.06
C ASN A 277 13.21 0.09 4.47
N GLY A 278 12.44 0.88 3.73
CA GLY A 278 11.22 0.45 3.06
C GLY A 278 11.39 0.17 1.58
N VAL A 279 10.52 -0.67 1.03
CA VAL A 279 10.43 -0.91 -0.41
C VAL A 279 9.00 -0.75 -0.89
N ILE A 280 8.84 -0.06 -2.03
CA ILE A 280 7.56 0.16 -2.71
C ILE A 280 7.73 -0.28 -4.16
N TYR A 281 7.14 -1.40 -4.56
CA TYR A 281 7.43 -1.95 -5.87
C TYR A 281 6.27 -2.69 -6.51
N ASN A 282 6.32 -2.83 -7.83
CA ASN A 282 5.31 -3.54 -8.62
C ASN A 282 3.87 -3.04 -8.46
N ASN A 283 3.64 -1.86 -7.90
CA ASN A 283 2.28 -1.32 -7.78
C ASN A 283 1.82 -0.68 -9.09
N ILE A 284 0.52 -0.61 -9.29
CA ILE A 284 -0.13 0.16 -10.36
C ILE A 284 -0.92 1.29 -9.71
N PHE A 285 -0.75 2.48 -10.25
CA PHE A 285 -1.50 3.69 -9.91
C PHE A 285 -2.16 4.21 -11.17
N ASP A 286 -3.49 4.19 -11.25
CA ASP A 286 -4.22 4.62 -12.44
C ASP A 286 -5.63 5.14 -12.12
N GLY A 287 -6.50 5.19 -13.12
CA GLY A 287 -7.87 5.62 -12.99
C GLY A 287 -8.02 7.12 -12.74
N ASP A 288 -9.13 7.50 -12.13
CA ASP A 288 -9.45 8.89 -11.82
C ASP A 288 -8.75 9.35 -10.54
N SER A 289 -7.71 10.16 -10.69
CA SER A 289 -6.88 10.65 -9.57
C SER A 289 -7.51 11.81 -8.78
N GLY A 290 -8.75 12.25 -9.10
CA GLY A 290 -9.27 13.50 -8.56
C GLY A 290 -8.59 14.72 -9.16
N VAL A 291 -8.87 15.91 -8.63
CA VAL A 291 -8.28 17.18 -9.10
C VAL A 291 -7.27 17.76 -8.14
N ASN A 292 -7.20 17.28 -6.90
CA ASN A 292 -6.31 17.77 -5.85
C ASN A 292 -5.34 16.71 -5.33
N ILE A 293 -4.96 15.77 -6.15
CA ILE A 293 -3.92 14.79 -5.80
C ILE A 293 -2.56 15.49 -5.64
N THR A 294 -1.83 15.16 -4.57
CA THR A 294 -0.46 15.65 -4.35
C THR A 294 0.55 14.73 -5.01
N ALA A 295 0.44 13.42 -4.75
CA ALA A 295 1.28 12.42 -5.39
C ALA A 295 0.62 11.05 -5.39
N HIS A 296 1.01 10.18 -6.29
CA HIS A 296 0.69 8.76 -6.15
C HIS A 296 1.50 8.14 -5.00
N ILE A 297 2.78 8.51 -4.87
CA ILE A 297 3.62 8.14 -3.73
C ILE A 297 4.19 9.43 -3.15
N TYR A 298 3.78 9.77 -1.94
CA TYR A 298 4.26 10.92 -1.20
C TYR A 298 5.08 10.48 0.01
N LEU A 299 6.40 10.65 -0.08
CA LEU A 299 7.35 10.38 0.98
C LEU A 299 7.79 11.71 1.58
N GLN A 300 7.30 12.03 2.78
CA GLN A 300 7.44 13.34 3.40
C GLN A 300 8.30 13.30 4.67
N ASP A 301 9.04 14.33 4.93
CA ASP A 301 9.88 14.56 6.12
C ASP A 301 11.07 13.58 6.24
N SER A 302 11.21 12.90 7.35
CA SER A 302 12.38 12.08 7.68
C SER A 302 12.26 10.65 7.12
N ILE A 303 12.23 10.52 5.81
CA ILE A 303 12.21 9.23 5.12
C ILE A 303 13.65 8.84 4.73
N LYS A 304 14.10 7.64 5.11
CA LYS A 304 15.48 7.20 4.88
C LYS A 304 15.56 5.79 4.28
N ASN A 305 16.44 5.61 3.29
CA ASN A 305 16.69 4.32 2.66
C ASN A 305 15.41 3.65 2.15
N VAL A 306 14.52 4.40 1.50
CA VAL A 306 13.31 3.89 0.87
C VAL A 306 13.52 3.80 -0.63
N SER A 307 13.24 2.62 -1.18
CA SER A 307 13.39 2.35 -2.62
C SER A 307 12.04 2.14 -3.28
N VAL A 308 11.78 2.92 -4.34
CA VAL A 308 10.56 2.85 -5.15
C VAL A 308 10.94 2.30 -6.52
N TYR A 309 10.48 1.09 -6.88
CA TYR A 309 10.92 0.47 -8.13
C TYR A 309 9.87 -0.41 -8.81
N ASN A 310 9.99 -0.56 -10.13
CA ASN A 310 9.08 -1.33 -10.97
C ASN A 310 7.59 -0.93 -10.83
N ASN A 311 7.28 0.29 -10.36
CA ASN A 311 5.90 0.75 -10.29
C ASN A 311 5.47 1.35 -11.63
N VAL A 312 4.17 1.33 -11.87
CA VAL A 312 3.54 1.88 -13.06
C VAL A 312 2.52 2.93 -12.65
N PHE A 313 2.65 4.13 -13.20
CA PHE A 313 1.79 5.27 -12.93
C PHE A 313 1.16 5.73 -14.25
N LEU A 314 -0.16 5.68 -14.35
CA LEU A 314 -0.91 5.92 -15.58
C LEU A 314 -2.01 6.96 -15.35
N VAL A 315 -1.63 8.22 -15.28
CA VAL A 315 -2.63 9.31 -15.25
C VAL A 315 -3.18 9.52 -16.65
N PRO A 316 -4.49 9.67 -16.83
CA PRO A 316 -5.08 10.01 -18.11
C PRO A 316 -4.50 11.31 -18.66
N TYR A 317 -3.96 11.28 -19.88
CA TYR A 317 -3.21 12.36 -20.53
C TYR A 317 -4.01 13.69 -20.68
N ASN A 318 -5.32 13.62 -20.77
CA ASN A 318 -6.21 14.75 -21.06
C ASN A 318 -6.94 15.29 -19.82
N ARG A 319 -6.54 14.89 -18.62
CA ARG A 319 -7.15 15.39 -17.40
C ARG A 319 -6.43 16.64 -16.90
N THR A 320 -7.19 17.70 -16.64
CA THR A 320 -6.69 18.87 -15.94
C THR A 320 -6.67 18.59 -14.43
N ILE A 321 -5.49 18.48 -13.84
CA ILE A 321 -5.30 18.38 -12.41
C ILE A 321 -4.94 19.76 -11.90
N ASN A 322 -5.73 20.30 -10.98
CA ASN A 322 -5.53 21.63 -10.41
C ASN A 322 -4.60 21.66 -9.21
N SER A 323 -4.06 20.52 -8.81
CA SER A 323 -3.07 20.47 -7.74
C SER A 323 -1.84 21.32 -8.10
N LEU A 324 -1.38 22.11 -7.15
CA LEU A 324 -0.15 22.91 -7.32
C LEU A 324 1.11 22.05 -7.44
N TRP A 325 1.08 20.76 -7.04
CA TRP A 325 2.27 19.95 -6.83
C TRP A 325 2.08 18.46 -7.19
N PHE A 326 1.24 18.12 -8.12
CA PHE A 326 1.06 16.71 -8.48
C PHE A 326 2.36 16.08 -8.98
N SER A 327 2.72 14.96 -8.39
CA SER A 327 3.86 14.14 -8.82
C SER A 327 3.52 12.66 -8.84
N GLY A 328 4.21 11.89 -9.68
CA GLY A 328 4.15 10.43 -9.61
C GLY A 328 4.78 9.96 -8.29
N ILE A 329 6.03 10.37 -8.06
CA ILE A 329 6.77 10.09 -6.82
C ILE A 329 7.29 11.40 -6.26
N THR A 330 6.94 11.70 -5.01
CA THR A 330 7.48 12.83 -4.26
C THR A 330 8.32 12.34 -3.09
N HIS A 331 9.57 12.81 -3.04
CA HIS A 331 10.45 12.69 -1.89
C HIS A 331 10.67 14.09 -1.31
N ALA A 332 9.83 14.53 -0.39
CA ALA A 332 9.90 15.84 0.23
C ALA A 332 10.55 15.77 1.61
N GLY A 333 11.86 15.97 1.68
CA GLY A 333 12.63 15.97 2.93
C GLY A 333 12.54 17.30 3.67
N VAL A 334 11.39 17.73 4.13
CA VAL A 334 11.19 18.97 4.87
C VAL A 334 10.81 18.70 6.31
N LEU A 335 11.77 18.83 7.23
CA LEU A 335 11.65 19.16 8.65
C LEU A 335 10.57 18.40 9.49
N PRO A 336 10.82 18.03 10.76
CA PRO A 336 11.94 18.42 11.63
C PRO A 336 13.00 17.33 11.90
N GLY A 337 13.07 16.24 11.18
CA GLY A 337 13.97 15.11 11.46
C GLY A 337 15.30 15.14 10.68
N GLY A 338 15.66 16.25 10.02
CA GLY A 338 16.83 16.35 9.15
C GLY A 338 16.55 15.92 7.71
N PRO A 339 17.54 16.06 6.80
CA PRO A 339 17.33 15.70 5.41
C PRO A 339 17.03 14.21 5.25
N ALA A 340 16.09 13.91 4.36
CA ALA A 340 15.88 12.54 3.91
C ALA A 340 17.14 12.04 3.19
N THR A 341 17.50 10.79 3.35
CA THR A 341 18.75 10.25 2.82
C THR A 341 18.62 8.83 2.29
N GLY A 342 19.40 8.52 1.24
CA GLY A 342 19.49 7.18 0.68
C GLY A 342 18.22 6.68 -0.01
N ASN A 343 17.29 7.57 -0.34
CA ASN A 343 16.07 7.22 -1.07
C ASN A 343 16.33 7.04 -2.55
N SER A 344 15.55 6.19 -3.19
CA SER A 344 15.80 5.84 -4.59
C SER A 344 14.54 5.54 -5.40
N ALA A 345 14.61 5.76 -6.72
CA ALA A 345 13.61 5.41 -7.70
C ALA A 345 14.27 4.63 -8.86
N TYR A 346 13.91 3.34 -9.05
CA TYR A 346 14.51 2.48 -10.07
C TYR A 346 13.46 1.88 -10.99
N ASN A 347 13.73 1.86 -12.29
CA ASN A 347 12.89 1.12 -13.23
C ASN A 347 11.38 1.38 -13.07
N ASN A 348 10.93 2.60 -12.75
CA ASN A 348 9.51 2.95 -12.77
C ASN A 348 9.09 3.44 -14.16
N PHE A 349 7.83 3.22 -14.51
CA PHE A 349 7.19 3.84 -15.66
C PHE A 349 6.18 4.86 -15.15
N ILE A 350 6.40 6.13 -15.41
CA ILE A 350 5.59 7.23 -14.88
C ILE A 350 5.04 8.07 -16.04
N ARG A 351 3.72 8.10 -16.17
CA ARG A 351 2.99 8.99 -17.08
C ARG A 351 2.06 9.87 -16.26
N THR A 352 2.36 11.16 -16.15
CA THR A 352 1.63 12.10 -15.29
C THR A 352 0.60 12.97 -16.04
N GLY A 353 0.47 12.79 -17.36
CA GLY A 353 -0.43 13.61 -18.20
C GLY A 353 0.10 15.03 -18.49
N GLY A 354 -0.34 15.63 -19.61
CA GLY A 354 0.28 16.81 -20.20
C GLY A 354 0.05 18.17 -19.53
N HIS A 355 -0.69 18.27 -18.42
CA HIS A 355 -1.05 19.57 -17.83
C HIS A 355 -0.90 19.61 -16.30
N VAL A 356 -0.02 18.82 -15.74
CA VAL A 356 0.15 18.73 -14.29
C VAL A 356 1.24 19.69 -13.84
N ARG A 357 0.96 20.46 -12.78
CA ARG A 357 1.97 21.24 -12.10
C ARG A 357 2.73 20.34 -11.14
N GLY A 358 3.82 19.77 -11.57
CA GLY A 358 4.63 18.88 -10.75
C GLY A 358 5.64 18.17 -11.63
N ALA A 359 6.30 17.18 -11.08
CA ALA A 359 7.26 16.38 -11.82
C ALA A 359 6.88 14.89 -11.76
N ALA A 360 7.26 14.12 -12.75
CA ALA A 360 7.11 12.68 -12.65
C ALA A 360 7.85 12.16 -11.40
N ILE A 361 9.07 12.67 -11.15
CA ILE A 361 9.80 12.49 -9.90
C ILE A 361 10.16 13.85 -9.32
N PHE A 362 9.71 14.12 -8.09
CA PHE A 362 10.06 15.31 -7.32
C PHE A 362 10.90 14.93 -6.11
N ALA A 363 12.12 15.45 -6.02
CA ALA A 363 13.04 15.20 -4.92
C ALA A 363 13.47 16.51 -4.28
N MET A 364 13.11 16.73 -3.01
CA MET A 364 13.43 17.95 -2.27
C MET A 364 14.18 17.62 -0.99
N ALA A 365 15.23 18.37 -0.69
CA ALA A 365 16.06 18.22 0.51
C ALA A 365 16.53 16.78 0.75
N GLN A 366 16.97 16.11 -0.32
CA GLN A 366 17.47 14.74 -0.29
C GLN A 366 19.00 14.70 -0.25
N SER A 367 19.58 13.83 0.57
CA SER A 367 21.00 13.45 0.44
C SER A 367 21.11 12.03 -0.10
N ASN A 368 22.07 11.81 -1.01
CA ASN A 368 22.29 10.48 -1.65
C ASN A 368 21.04 9.94 -2.37
N PHE A 369 20.24 10.82 -3.00
CA PHE A 369 19.10 10.39 -3.80
C PHE A 369 19.57 9.74 -5.10
N THR A 370 18.87 8.68 -5.50
CA THR A 370 19.18 7.92 -6.74
C THR A 370 17.91 7.78 -7.59
N ALA A 371 18.02 8.11 -8.89
CA ALA A 371 16.94 7.90 -9.87
C ALA A 371 17.53 7.29 -11.15
N VAL A 372 17.36 5.98 -11.36
CA VAL A 372 18.01 5.25 -12.44
C VAL A 372 17.04 4.37 -13.20
N ASN A 373 17.18 4.32 -14.52
CA ASN A 373 16.39 3.44 -15.39
C ASN A 373 14.89 3.73 -15.45
N ASN A 374 14.43 4.91 -15.03
CA ASN A 374 13.02 5.25 -15.11
C ASN A 374 12.64 5.69 -16.53
N VAL A 375 11.37 5.50 -16.88
CA VAL A 375 10.72 6.11 -18.05
C VAL A 375 9.73 7.14 -17.51
N LEU A 376 9.94 8.40 -17.85
CA LEU A 376 9.22 9.55 -17.31
C LEU A 376 8.55 10.30 -18.46
N LEU A 377 7.22 10.41 -18.41
CA LEU A 377 6.41 11.05 -19.44
C LEU A 377 5.45 12.05 -18.80
N GLY A 378 5.48 13.25 -19.29
CA GLY A 378 4.50 14.29 -18.97
C GLY A 378 4.76 15.04 -17.67
N GLY A 379 3.84 15.94 -17.36
CA GLY A 379 3.94 16.86 -16.23
C GLY A 379 4.54 18.21 -16.63
N ASN A 380 4.81 19.04 -15.63
CA ASN A 380 5.52 20.31 -15.81
C ASN A 380 7.04 20.12 -15.85
N ALA A 381 7.51 18.98 -15.37
CA ALA A 381 8.86 18.48 -15.51
C ALA A 381 8.86 16.93 -15.40
N ASP A 382 9.82 16.28 -16.05
CA ASP A 382 10.05 14.85 -15.85
C ASP A 382 10.70 14.59 -14.51
N ILE A 383 11.69 15.41 -14.15
CA ILE A 383 12.36 15.34 -12.85
C ILE A 383 12.62 16.72 -12.30
N SER A 384 12.32 16.90 -11.01
CA SER A 384 12.61 18.12 -10.26
C SER A 384 13.42 17.80 -9.01
N VAL A 385 14.55 18.47 -8.85
CA VAL A 385 15.50 18.24 -7.76
C VAL A 385 15.80 19.57 -7.07
N GLN A 386 15.32 19.75 -5.82
CA GLN A 386 15.35 21.03 -5.12
C GLN A 386 15.92 20.90 -3.69
N GLY A 387 16.24 22.05 -3.07
CA GLY A 387 16.65 22.12 -1.67
C GLY A 387 18.15 21.99 -1.44
N GLY A 388 18.91 22.92 -1.97
CA GLY A 388 20.36 23.10 -1.97
C GLY A 388 21.22 22.35 -0.94
N GLY A 389 22.39 21.92 -1.34
CA GLY A 389 23.42 21.33 -0.49
C GLY A 389 23.27 19.85 -0.12
N TYR A 390 22.08 19.29 -0.31
CA TYR A 390 21.79 17.89 0.11
C TYR A 390 21.77 16.87 -1.02
N LEU A 391 21.99 17.28 -2.25
CA LEU A 391 21.91 16.41 -3.41
C LEU A 391 23.28 15.81 -3.77
N SER A 392 23.30 14.48 -3.89
CA SER A 392 24.37 13.80 -4.62
C SER A 392 23.92 13.60 -6.06
N PRO A 393 24.38 14.39 -7.03
CA PRO A 393 23.93 14.29 -8.42
C PRO A 393 24.35 12.97 -9.08
N ALA A 394 25.33 12.28 -8.52
CA ALA A 394 25.92 11.06 -9.10
C ALA A 394 24.93 9.88 -9.20
N GLY A 395 23.80 9.94 -8.51
CA GLY A 395 22.78 8.88 -8.50
C GLY A 395 21.72 9.00 -9.58
N ILE A 396 21.70 10.03 -10.43
CA ILE A 396 20.70 10.19 -11.49
C ILE A 396 21.33 9.79 -12.82
N ASN A 397 20.80 8.74 -13.48
CA ASN A 397 21.35 8.26 -14.74
C ASN A 397 20.45 7.24 -15.45
N ASN A 398 20.70 7.02 -16.74
CA ASN A 398 20.04 6.01 -17.56
C ASN A 398 18.50 6.13 -17.59
N ASN A 399 17.95 7.33 -17.37
CA ASN A 399 16.52 7.58 -17.48
C ASN A 399 16.13 7.91 -18.93
N ILE A 400 14.89 7.67 -19.27
CA ILE A 400 14.30 8.09 -20.53
C ILE A 400 13.26 9.17 -20.21
N TYR A 401 13.47 10.35 -20.72
CA TYR A 401 12.66 11.53 -20.49
C TYR A 401 11.85 11.87 -21.75
N GLU A 402 10.64 12.39 -21.56
CA GLU A 402 9.86 12.98 -22.63
C GLU A 402 10.39 14.36 -23.00
N ASP A 403 10.57 14.64 -24.28
CA ASP A 403 10.86 16.00 -24.75
C ASP A 403 9.58 16.85 -24.73
N LEU A 404 9.26 17.39 -23.58
CA LEU A 404 8.07 18.20 -23.34
C LEU A 404 8.03 19.47 -24.20
N LEU A 405 9.19 20.00 -24.62
CA LEU A 405 9.26 21.13 -25.51
C LEU A 405 8.81 20.75 -26.93
N ALA A 406 9.23 19.56 -27.41
CA ALA A 406 8.81 19.05 -28.70
C ALA A 406 7.33 18.66 -28.73
N ASP A 407 6.82 18.10 -27.63
CA ASP A 407 5.46 17.53 -27.55
C ASP A 407 4.41 18.56 -27.06
N ALA A 408 4.78 19.53 -26.24
CA ALA A 408 3.85 20.48 -25.62
C ALA A 408 4.22 21.98 -25.75
N GLY A 409 5.35 22.31 -26.35
CA GLY A 409 5.69 23.67 -26.81
C GLY A 409 6.18 24.66 -25.75
N SER A 410 6.11 24.39 -24.44
CA SER A 410 6.47 25.37 -23.41
C SER A 410 6.84 24.82 -22.04
N LEU A 411 6.92 23.52 -21.86
CA LEU A 411 7.20 22.90 -20.56
C LEU A 411 8.68 22.60 -20.40
N ASN A 412 9.15 22.59 -19.15
CA ASN A 412 10.54 22.32 -18.82
C ASN A 412 10.71 20.85 -18.46
N ALA A 413 11.54 20.11 -19.17
CA ALA A 413 11.78 18.71 -18.84
C ALA A 413 12.45 18.54 -17.47
N PHE A 414 13.21 19.53 -17.01
CA PHE A 414 14.04 19.44 -15.80
C PHE A 414 13.94 20.68 -14.93
N ASN A 415 13.94 20.49 -13.60
CA ASN A 415 14.16 21.56 -12.65
C ASN A 415 15.29 21.18 -11.68
N TYR A 416 16.29 22.06 -11.54
CA TYR A 416 17.37 21.90 -10.59
C TYR A 416 17.55 23.15 -9.76
N GLN A 417 17.39 23.03 -8.44
CA GLN A 417 17.55 24.13 -7.48
C GLN A 417 16.72 25.37 -7.82
N GLY A 418 15.49 25.16 -8.32
CA GLY A 418 14.59 26.23 -8.73
C GLY A 418 14.81 26.79 -10.13
N HIS A 419 15.83 26.34 -10.85
CA HIS A 419 16.08 26.72 -12.25
C HIS A 419 15.53 25.65 -13.20
N ASN A 420 14.87 26.08 -14.25
CA ASN A 420 14.29 25.22 -15.27
C ASN A 420 15.24 25.04 -16.44
N TYR A 421 15.28 23.84 -16.99
CA TYR A 421 16.09 23.45 -18.15
C TYR A 421 15.21 22.73 -19.16
N HIS A 422 15.35 23.09 -20.44
CA HIS A 422 14.55 22.51 -21.53
C HIS A 422 15.28 21.36 -22.22
N ASP A 423 16.61 21.32 -22.14
CA ASP A 423 17.43 20.33 -22.83
C ASP A 423 18.32 19.55 -21.86
N LEU A 424 18.67 18.35 -22.30
CA LEU A 424 19.46 17.42 -21.50
C LEU A 424 20.88 17.92 -21.21
N ALA A 425 21.50 18.63 -22.15
CA ALA A 425 22.88 19.08 -22.00
C ALA A 425 23.00 20.16 -20.93
N SER A 426 22.10 21.15 -20.92
CA SER A 426 22.02 22.18 -19.89
C SER A 426 21.73 21.60 -18.51
N TRP A 427 20.80 20.61 -18.43
CA TRP A 427 20.51 19.86 -17.21
C TRP A 427 21.75 19.12 -16.70
N GLN A 428 22.42 18.36 -17.56
CA GLN A 428 23.63 17.59 -17.21
C GLN A 428 24.76 18.51 -16.72
N ALA A 429 24.94 19.66 -17.35
CA ALA A 429 25.93 20.64 -16.93
C ALA A 429 25.62 21.21 -15.55
N ALA A 430 24.35 21.51 -15.27
CA ALA A 430 23.90 22.07 -14.01
C ALA A 430 23.97 21.07 -12.86
N CYS A 431 23.44 19.86 -13.02
CA CYS A 431 23.44 18.85 -11.99
C CYS A 431 24.75 18.05 -11.88
N ARG A 432 25.62 18.10 -12.90
CA ARG A 432 26.81 17.24 -13.05
C ARG A 432 26.46 15.76 -12.95
N CYS A 433 25.34 15.36 -13.55
CA CYS A 433 24.75 14.04 -13.47
C CYS A 433 24.23 13.59 -14.83
N ASP A 434 23.60 12.43 -14.89
CA ASP A 434 22.65 11.98 -15.91
C ASP A 434 23.25 11.81 -17.33
N SER A 435 24.53 11.45 -17.39
CA SER A 435 25.31 11.43 -18.64
C SER A 435 24.88 10.36 -19.65
N ARG A 436 24.04 9.39 -19.24
CA ARG A 436 23.58 8.28 -20.09
C ARG A 436 22.09 8.26 -20.32
N SER A 437 21.38 9.26 -19.82
CA SER A 437 19.94 9.40 -20.05
C SER A 437 19.65 9.94 -21.45
N LYS A 438 18.39 9.85 -21.85
CA LYS A 438 17.92 10.31 -23.16
C LYS A 438 16.68 11.21 -22.99
N LEU A 439 16.65 12.29 -23.71
CA LEU A 439 15.48 13.17 -23.89
C LEU A 439 14.96 12.96 -25.31
N VAL A 440 13.73 12.51 -25.44
CA VAL A 440 13.14 12.13 -26.73
C VAL A 440 11.65 12.45 -26.77
N PRO A 441 11.06 12.73 -27.95
CA PRO A 441 9.60 12.83 -28.08
C PRO A 441 8.90 11.56 -27.56
N ALA A 442 7.71 11.70 -26.98
CA ALA A 442 6.91 10.59 -26.45
C ALA A 442 6.71 9.46 -27.45
N SER A 443 6.57 9.79 -28.74
CA SER A 443 6.42 8.83 -29.84
C SER A 443 7.61 7.86 -29.97
N LYS A 444 8.81 8.23 -29.51
CA LYS A 444 9.99 7.37 -29.52
C LYS A 444 10.06 6.43 -28.32
N ILE A 445 9.34 6.76 -27.26
CA ILE A 445 9.25 5.90 -26.07
C ILE A 445 8.42 4.66 -26.39
N ASN A 446 7.42 4.79 -27.26
CA ASN A 446 6.58 3.70 -27.78
C ASN A 446 6.20 2.65 -26.73
N ALA A 447 5.26 3.01 -25.88
CA ALA A 447 4.73 2.13 -24.84
C ALA A 447 3.20 2.00 -24.95
N SER A 448 2.68 0.87 -24.52
CA SER A 448 1.23 0.63 -24.45
C SER A 448 0.54 1.58 -23.47
N SER A 449 -0.79 1.58 -23.46
CA SER A 449 -1.57 2.29 -22.45
C SER A 449 -1.26 1.82 -21.01
N LEU A 450 -0.77 0.59 -20.85
CA LEU A 450 -0.38 -0.01 -19.58
C LEU A 450 1.11 0.17 -19.24
N GLY A 451 1.86 0.97 -20.01
CA GLY A 451 3.28 1.23 -19.77
C GLY A 451 4.23 0.12 -20.23
N GLN A 452 3.73 -0.90 -20.93
CA GLN A 452 4.59 -1.95 -21.51
C GLN A 452 5.30 -1.43 -22.76
N LEU A 453 6.60 -1.67 -22.86
CA LEU A 453 7.38 -1.26 -24.02
C LEU A 453 6.95 -2.03 -25.27
N LEU A 454 6.80 -1.31 -26.38
CA LEU A 454 6.48 -1.85 -27.70
C LEU A 454 7.72 -1.91 -28.59
N SER A 455 7.63 -2.63 -29.71
CA SER A 455 8.71 -2.75 -30.68
C SER A 455 9.17 -1.38 -31.19
N GLY A 456 10.47 -1.14 -31.24
CA GLY A 456 11.04 0.14 -31.64
C GLY A 456 11.12 1.19 -30.54
N SER A 457 10.71 0.87 -29.31
CA SER A 457 10.89 1.79 -28.17
C SER A 457 12.36 2.05 -27.89
N ILE A 458 12.72 3.33 -27.73
CA ILE A 458 14.08 3.75 -27.37
C ILE A 458 14.49 3.31 -25.95
N ALA A 459 13.53 2.91 -25.13
CA ALA A 459 13.75 2.42 -23.76
C ALA A 459 14.25 0.96 -23.72
N VAL A 460 14.11 0.22 -24.83
CA VAL A 460 14.60 -1.16 -24.94
C VAL A 460 16.13 -1.16 -24.94
N SER A 461 16.74 -1.98 -24.08
CA SER A 461 18.20 -2.12 -23.90
C SER A 461 18.91 -0.79 -23.60
N ALA A 462 18.22 0.20 -23.03
CA ALA A 462 18.75 1.53 -22.78
C ALA A 462 19.18 1.76 -21.32
N ALA A 463 18.89 0.82 -20.45
CA ALA A 463 19.08 0.95 -19.01
C ALA A 463 20.34 0.27 -18.49
N ALA A 464 20.82 0.71 -17.33
CA ALA A 464 21.92 0.07 -16.63
C ALA A 464 21.47 -1.30 -16.09
N ASN A 465 22.40 -2.26 -16.07
CA ASN A 465 22.21 -3.50 -15.34
C ASN A 465 22.43 -3.25 -13.84
N LEU A 466 21.38 -3.42 -13.05
CA LEU A 466 21.39 -3.18 -11.61
C LEU A 466 21.45 -4.49 -10.79
N LEU A 467 21.89 -5.59 -11.39
CA LEU A 467 21.91 -6.88 -10.71
C LEU A 467 22.77 -6.86 -9.44
N ASN A 468 23.83 -6.07 -9.42
CA ASN A 468 24.73 -5.92 -8.28
C ASN A 468 24.08 -5.32 -7.02
N ILE A 469 22.97 -4.58 -7.16
CA ILE A 469 22.20 -4.06 -6.04
C ILE A 469 20.90 -4.83 -5.82
N SER A 470 20.57 -5.79 -6.69
CA SER A 470 19.31 -6.55 -6.65
C SER A 470 19.40 -7.70 -5.64
N ALA A 471 19.60 -7.37 -4.38
CA ALA A 471 19.72 -8.32 -3.27
C ALA A 471 18.96 -7.83 -2.03
N GLY A 472 18.67 -8.70 -1.08
CA GLY A 472 17.94 -8.35 0.14
C GLY A 472 16.59 -7.71 -0.17
N PRO A 473 16.28 -6.52 0.37
CA PRO A 473 15.03 -5.83 0.11
C PRO A 473 14.81 -5.47 -1.38
N LEU A 474 15.88 -5.35 -2.17
CA LEU A 474 15.84 -5.04 -3.60
C LEU A 474 15.86 -6.29 -4.49
N SER A 475 15.72 -7.50 -3.94
CA SER A 475 15.79 -8.74 -4.73
C SER A 475 14.78 -8.82 -5.87
N ALA A 476 13.59 -8.23 -5.71
CA ALA A 476 12.57 -8.16 -6.75
C ALA A 476 12.98 -7.28 -7.95
N LEU A 477 13.98 -6.38 -7.81
CA LEU A 477 14.49 -5.55 -8.91
C LEU A 477 15.16 -6.38 -10.03
N SER A 478 15.65 -7.59 -9.72
CA SER A 478 16.17 -8.53 -10.71
C SER A 478 15.10 -9.06 -11.68
N LYS A 479 13.85 -8.78 -11.40
CA LYS A 479 12.68 -9.09 -12.24
C LYS A 479 11.98 -7.81 -12.64
N ASP A 480 11.18 -7.88 -13.68
CA ASP A 480 10.28 -6.80 -14.05
C ASP A 480 8.98 -6.83 -13.21
N LYS A 481 8.08 -5.87 -13.45
CA LYS A 481 6.83 -5.75 -12.72
C LYS A 481 5.97 -7.02 -12.70
N ILE A 482 6.03 -7.84 -13.73
CA ILE A 482 5.24 -9.08 -13.86
C ILE A 482 6.04 -10.34 -13.57
N GLY A 483 7.23 -10.19 -12.98
CA GLY A 483 8.05 -11.32 -12.54
C GLY A 483 8.99 -11.91 -13.59
N ALA A 484 9.06 -11.37 -14.80
CA ALA A 484 9.99 -11.81 -15.82
C ALA A 484 11.44 -11.41 -15.45
N ALA A 485 12.36 -12.37 -15.45
CA ALA A 485 13.74 -12.12 -15.09
C ALA A 485 14.41 -11.11 -16.06
N ARG A 486 15.09 -10.11 -15.51
CA ARG A 486 15.93 -9.19 -16.26
C ARG A 486 17.25 -9.88 -16.63
N PRO A 487 17.93 -9.47 -17.72
CA PRO A 487 19.18 -10.09 -18.14
C PRO A 487 20.27 -10.05 -17.04
N VAL A 488 20.98 -11.14 -16.86
CA VAL A 488 22.11 -11.21 -15.91
C VAL A 488 23.34 -10.44 -16.39
N SER A 489 23.45 -10.18 -17.70
CA SER A 489 24.51 -9.42 -18.33
C SER A 489 23.95 -8.52 -19.43
N GLY A 490 24.71 -7.48 -19.79
CA GLY A 490 24.26 -6.49 -20.76
C GLY A 490 23.29 -5.47 -20.19
N SER A 491 22.74 -4.63 -21.04
CA SER A 491 21.81 -3.56 -20.67
C SER A 491 20.42 -4.11 -20.35
N TRP A 492 19.75 -3.46 -19.42
CA TRP A 492 18.33 -3.69 -19.13
C TRP A 492 17.44 -2.77 -19.98
N ASP A 493 16.15 -3.04 -19.98
CA ASP A 493 15.14 -2.11 -20.47
C ASP A 493 14.84 -1.08 -19.39
N ALA A 494 14.64 0.17 -19.77
CA ALA A 494 14.19 1.20 -18.86
C ALA A 494 12.69 1.05 -18.58
N GLY A 495 12.26 1.48 -17.39
CA GLY A 495 10.88 1.36 -16.95
C GLY A 495 10.55 0.03 -16.26
N ALA A 496 9.26 -0.13 -15.91
CA ALA A 496 8.78 -1.20 -15.05
C ALA A 496 8.79 -2.59 -15.71
N TYR A 497 8.68 -2.66 -17.03
CA TYR A 497 8.57 -3.91 -17.77
C TYR A 497 9.83 -4.22 -18.59
N LYS A 498 10.13 -5.49 -18.71
CA LYS A 498 11.05 -5.99 -19.71
C LYS A 498 10.33 -6.09 -21.05
N PHE A 499 10.98 -5.68 -22.14
CA PHE A 499 10.41 -5.80 -23.48
C PHE A 499 10.09 -7.26 -23.83
N GLY A 500 8.90 -7.50 -24.37
CA GLY A 500 8.44 -8.83 -24.76
C GLY A 500 8.05 -9.74 -23.60
N SER A 501 8.07 -9.24 -22.35
CA SER A 501 7.50 -10.00 -21.23
C SER A 501 5.98 -10.06 -21.36
N THR A 502 5.43 -11.25 -21.20
CA THR A 502 4.00 -11.49 -21.09
C THR A 502 3.66 -11.76 -19.64
N PRO A 503 2.51 -11.28 -19.12
CA PRO A 503 2.07 -11.66 -17.80
C PRO A 503 2.11 -13.19 -17.69
N LEU A 504 2.71 -13.70 -16.62
CA LEU A 504 2.49 -15.11 -16.26
C LEU A 504 0.98 -15.28 -16.12
N PRO A 505 0.39 -16.40 -16.59
CA PRO A 505 -1.01 -16.68 -16.32
C PRO A 505 -1.22 -16.47 -14.82
N SER A 506 -2.08 -15.51 -14.45
CA SER A 506 -2.47 -15.35 -13.06
C SER A 506 -2.94 -16.73 -12.57
N SER A 507 -2.41 -17.19 -11.46
CA SER A 507 -3.11 -18.24 -10.71
C SER A 507 -4.58 -17.84 -10.68
N PRO A 508 -5.54 -18.74 -10.95
CA PRO A 508 -6.93 -18.36 -11.08
C PRO A 508 -7.37 -17.66 -9.81
N ALA A 509 -7.32 -16.33 -9.84
CA ALA A 509 -7.98 -15.49 -8.88
C ALA A 509 -9.46 -15.65 -9.18
N GLY A 510 -10.18 -16.27 -8.27
CA GLY A 510 -11.60 -16.43 -8.38
C GLY A 510 -12.28 -15.08 -8.60
N LEU A 511 -13.11 -15.06 -9.64
CA LEU A 511 -14.23 -14.16 -9.87
C LEU A 511 -13.93 -12.68 -10.14
N SER A 512 -13.90 -12.35 -11.42
CA SER A 512 -14.36 -11.06 -11.90
C SER A 512 -15.87 -10.92 -11.63
N ALA A 513 -16.27 -10.06 -10.72
CA ALA A 513 -17.65 -9.61 -10.63
C ALA A 513 -17.91 -8.69 -11.81
N THR A 514 -18.71 -9.14 -12.78
CA THR A 514 -19.32 -8.27 -13.78
C THR A 514 -20.35 -7.41 -13.06
N VAL A 515 -20.11 -6.12 -12.97
CA VAL A 515 -21.11 -5.14 -12.55
C VAL A 515 -22.04 -4.91 -13.73
N GLN A 516 -23.32 -5.27 -13.59
CA GLN A 516 -24.42 -4.74 -14.40
C GLN A 516 -24.81 -3.36 -13.92
#